data_6283b949e6ea405e53b1148127a8a3cf
#
_entry.id   6283b949e6ea405e53b1148127a8a3cf
#
_cell.length_a   1.000
_cell.length_b   1.000
_cell.length_c   1.000
_cell.angle_alpha   90.00
_cell.angle_beta   90.00
_cell.angle_gamma   90.00
#
_symmetry.space_group_name_H-M   'P 1'
#
loop_
_entity.id
_entity.type
_entity.pdbx_description
1 polymer ?
#
loop_
_entity_poly.entity_id
_entity_poly.type
_entity_poly.pdbx_seq_one_letter_code
_entity_poly.pdbx_strand_id
1 'polypeptide(L)'
;MRITWRGLELPTRVERDSKIANDRYGKFYVEPFERGLGTTIGNSLRRVLLSSLEGSAVTSIKIAGVNHEFTSIKGVMEDMTDIVLNIKNLTVRLQAEGPKIMKVTANKAGVVTAADIVADPAIEIIDKDKVIATLTEDVNFEIEMVVESGRGYVPAAERLAVADRYEQEIGRIVIDAAYSPVTRVRYITEDTRVGQKTDYDRLILEIWTNGAITPDMAMVEAAKILRKHINPFVQYSEIGTETVSGDVAVDQPQPKVGEEMQTKLNMPIQELELSVRANNCLESVKIETVRQLAKMTEAELLEVRSFGKTSLREVKRKLADLGLSLGMTGIE
;
A
#
# COMPACT_ATOMS: atom_id res chain seq x y z
N MET A 1 28.26 -10.10 -1.73
CA MET A 1 28.74 -8.74 -2.04
C MET A 1 28.54 -7.91 -0.77
N ARG A 2 29.57 -7.23 -0.27
CA ARG A 2 29.44 -6.36 0.93
C ARG A 2 29.03 -4.97 0.47
N ILE A 3 28.07 -4.37 1.18
CA ILE A 3 27.67 -2.97 0.94
C ILE A 3 28.04 -2.18 2.19
N THR A 4 28.92 -1.21 2.04
CA THR A 4 29.33 -0.31 3.11
C THR A 4 28.84 1.10 2.81
N TRP A 5 28.29 1.80 3.80
CA TRP A 5 27.91 3.18 3.71
C TRP A 5 28.57 3.97 4.85
N ARG A 6 29.44 4.90 4.52
CA ARG A 6 30.23 5.71 5.48
C ARG A 6 30.92 4.86 6.56
N GLY A 7 31.43 3.66 6.20
CA GLY A 7 32.11 2.75 7.11
C GLY A 7 31.20 1.79 7.89
N LEU A 8 29.89 1.92 7.78
CA LEU A 8 28.90 0.99 8.35
C LEU A 8 28.65 -0.17 7.39
N GLU A 9 28.65 -1.39 7.90
CA GLU A 9 28.24 -2.57 7.12
C GLU A 9 26.72 -2.63 7.08
N LEU A 10 26.16 -2.84 5.87
CA LEU A 10 24.72 -2.89 5.67
C LEU A 10 24.26 -4.30 5.31
N PRO A 11 23.07 -4.73 5.78
CA PRO A 11 22.49 -5.98 5.36
C PRO A 11 22.20 -5.96 3.86
N THR A 12 22.59 -7.02 3.16
CA THR A 12 22.46 -7.10 1.69
C THR A 12 21.26 -7.89 1.24
N ARG A 13 20.79 -8.82 2.06
CA ARG A 13 19.67 -9.71 1.72
C ARG A 13 18.94 -10.18 2.97
N VAL A 14 17.71 -10.57 2.76
CA VAL A 14 16.87 -11.28 3.72
C VAL A 14 16.80 -12.73 3.27
N GLU A 15 17.16 -13.67 4.13
CA GLU A 15 17.09 -15.10 3.86
C GLU A 15 15.90 -15.70 4.60
N ARG A 16 15.04 -16.42 3.88
CA ARG A 16 13.93 -17.17 4.46
C ARG A 16 14.35 -18.61 4.71
N ASP A 17 14.05 -19.15 5.88
CA ASP A 17 14.25 -20.56 6.17
C ASP A 17 13.21 -21.43 5.43
N SER A 18 13.60 -21.98 4.28
CA SER A 18 12.71 -22.77 3.44
C SER A 18 12.32 -24.13 4.04
N LYS A 19 13.04 -24.61 5.06
CA LYS A 19 12.78 -25.93 5.67
C LYS A 19 11.59 -25.93 6.60
N ILE A 20 11.30 -24.78 7.23
CA ILE A 20 10.28 -24.66 8.29
C ILE A 20 9.14 -23.74 7.84
N ALA A 21 9.37 -22.93 6.81
CA ALA A 21 8.41 -21.95 6.33
C ALA A 21 7.17 -22.59 5.70
N ASN A 22 5.99 -22.07 6.02
CA ASN A 22 4.72 -22.37 5.38
C ASN A 22 3.96 -21.07 5.08
N ASP A 23 2.72 -21.16 4.57
CA ASP A 23 1.93 -19.99 4.20
C ASP A 23 1.50 -19.13 5.40
N ARG A 24 1.56 -19.67 6.63
CA ARG A 24 1.18 -18.99 7.88
C ARG A 24 2.36 -18.73 8.82
N TYR A 25 3.54 -19.26 8.52
CA TYR A 25 4.75 -19.09 9.32
C TYR A 25 5.97 -18.84 8.46
N GLY A 26 6.73 -17.81 8.80
CA GLY A 26 8.01 -17.49 8.17
C GLY A 26 9.06 -17.14 9.19
N LYS A 27 10.28 -17.68 8.99
CA LYS A 27 11.47 -17.34 9.74
C LYS A 27 12.49 -16.71 8.79
N PHE A 28 12.95 -15.52 9.14
CA PHE A 28 13.81 -14.68 8.31
C PHE A 28 15.09 -14.37 9.03
N TYR A 29 16.20 -14.43 8.30
CA TYR A 29 17.53 -14.08 8.76
C TYR A 29 18.00 -12.85 7.99
N VAL A 30 18.47 -11.86 8.71
CA VAL A 30 19.00 -10.62 8.13
C VAL A 30 20.31 -10.27 8.81
N GLU A 31 21.38 -10.19 8.05
CA GLU A 31 22.72 -9.88 8.51
C GLU A 31 23.58 -9.22 7.42
N PRO A 32 24.64 -8.48 7.77
CA PRO A 32 25.02 -8.05 9.09
C PRO A 32 24.35 -6.71 9.48
N PHE A 33 24.18 -6.49 10.76
CA PHE A 33 23.87 -5.17 11.34
C PHE A 33 25.00 -4.75 12.27
N GLU A 34 25.24 -3.45 12.39
CA GLU A 34 26.07 -2.92 13.46
C GLU A 34 25.44 -3.24 14.82
N ARG A 35 26.28 -3.44 15.84
CA ARG A 35 25.86 -3.82 17.18
C ARG A 35 24.72 -2.93 17.72
N GLY A 36 23.63 -3.57 18.14
CA GLY A 36 22.41 -2.93 18.65
C GLY A 36 21.40 -2.52 17.58
N LEU A 37 21.80 -2.36 16.31
CA LEU A 37 20.84 -2.03 15.23
C LEU A 37 19.90 -3.19 14.92
N GLY A 38 20.34 -4.44 15.08
CA GLY A 38 19.49 -5.61 14.93
C GLY A 38 18.29 -5.56 15.87
N THR A 39 18.51 -5.22 17.14
CA THR A 39 17.45 -5.06 18.15
C THR A 39 16.51 -3.89 17.80
N THR A 40 17.06 -2.73 17.40
CA THR A 40 16.28 -1.55 17.06
C THR A 40 15.34 -1.81 15.88
N ILE A 41 15.87 -2.39 14.80
CA ILE A 41 15.08 -2.71 13.60
C ILE A 41 14.09 -3.83 13.89
N GLY A 42 14.50 -4.89 14.60
CA GLY A 42 13.64 -6.01 14.95
C GLY A 42 12.44 -5.58 15.81
N ASN A 43 12.65 -4.73 16.81
CA ASN A 43 11.57 -4.17 17.63
C ASN A 43 10.64 -3.26 16.83
N SER A 44 11.19 -2.40 15.99
CA SER A 44 10.40 -1.50 15.15
C SER A 44 9.51 -2.27 14.18
N LEU A 45 10.07 -3.28 13.49
CA LEU A 45 9.31 -4.15 12.59
C LEU A 45 8.24 -4.94 13.35
N ARG A 46 8.57 -5.51 14.53
CA ARG A 46 7.58 -6.21 15.35
C ARG A 46 6.38 -5.33 15.70
N ARG A 47 6.62 -4.09 16.10
CA ARG A 47 5.54 -3.15 16.44
C ARG A 47 4.65 -2.85 15.23
N VAL A 48 5.25 -2.54 14.08
CA VAL A 48 4.51 -2.25 12.86
C VAL A 48 3.74 -3.47 12.36
N LEU A 49 4.33 -4.66 12.40
CA LEU A 49 3.68 -5.93 12.02
C LEU A 49 2.43 -6.21 12.84
N LEU A 50 2.44 -5.93 14.15
CA LEU A 50 1.31 -6.23 15.03
C LEU A 50 0.20 -5.16 15.00
N SER A 51 0.53 -3.89 14.72
CA SER A 51 -0.42 -2.79 14.89
C SER A 51 -0.85 -2.08 13.61
N SER A 52 -0.04 -2.13 12.55
CA SER A 52 -0.19 -1.16 11.45
C SER A 52 -0.54 -1.78 10.11
N LEU A 53 -0.48 -3.11 10.01
CA LEU A 53 -0.89 -3.81 8.79
C LEU A 53 -2.41 -3.75 8.62
N GLU A 54 -2.82 -3.57 7.39
CA GLU A 54 -4.22 -3.62 7.00
C GLU A 54 -4.71 -5.06 6.90
N GLY A 55 -5.92 -5.28 7.35
CA GLY A 55 -6.62 -6.56 7.24
C GLY A 55 -8.11 -6.35 7.18
N SER A 56 -8.86 -7.44 7.20
CA SER A 56 -10.32 -7.41 7.11
C SER A 56 -10.92 -8.23 8.23
N ALA A 57 -12.05 -7.78 8.75
CA ALA A 57 -12.78 -8.47 9.81
C ALA A 57 -14.28 -8.26 9.67
N VAL A 58 -15.07 -9.16 10.28
CA VAL A 58 -16.49 -8.96 10.45
C VAL A 58 -16.70 -7.94 11.55
N THR A 59 -17.50 -6.92 11.27
CA THR A 59 -17.70 -5.77 12.16
C THR A 59 -19.07 -5.73 12.80
N SER A 60 -20.07 -6.31 12.14
CA SER A 60 -21.42 -6.44 12.66
C SER A 60 -22.12 -7.64 12.07
N ILE A 61 -23.08 -8.15 12.84
CA ILE A 61 -23.93 -9.27 12.45
C ILE A 61 -25.39 -8.94 12.68
N LYS A 62 -26.26 -9.55 11.89
CA LYS A 62 -27.71 -9.47 12.06
C LYS A 62 -28.26 -10.88 11.87
N ILE A 63 -29.00 -11.37 12.86
CA ILE A 63 -29.64 -12.68 12.81
C ILE A 63 -31.15 -12.51 12.88
N ALA A 64 -31.87 -13.22 12.03
CA ALA A 64 -33.32 -13.17 12.00
C ALA A 64 -33.94 -13.59 13.36
N GLY A 65 -34.74 -12.73 13.96
CA GLY A 65 -35.40 -12.99 15.24
C GLY A 65 -34.56 -12.75 16.51
N VAL A 66 -33.35 -12.20 16.37
CA VAL A 66 -32.45 -11.85 17.49
C VAL A 66 -32.30 -10.33 17.58
N ASN A 67 -32.53 -9.78 18.78
CA ASN A 67 -32.42 -8.35 19.01
C ASN A 67 -31.20 -7.91 19.85
N HIS A 68 -30.58 -8.84 20.57
CA HIS A 68 -29.41 -8.58 21.41
C HIS A 68 -28.53 -9.82 21.59
N GLU A 69 -27.31 -9.63 21.98
CA GLU A 69 -26.26 -10.64 22.10
C GLU A 69 -26.46 -11.70 23.20
N PHE A 70 -27.34 -11.47 24.14
CA PHE A 70 -27.61 -12.35 25.27
C PHE A 70 -28.85 -13.23 25.06
N THR A 71 -29.15 -13.57 23.83
CA THR A 71 -30.32 -14.40 23.46
C THR A 71 -29.87 -15.79 23.02
N SER A 72 -30.62 -16.81 23.38
CA SER A 72 -30.49 -18.16 22.77
C SER A 72 -31.44 -18.29 21.58
N ILE A 73 -30.98 -18.99 20.54
CA ILE A 73 -31.77 -19.24 19.35
C ILE A 73 -32.37 -20.67 19.47
N LYS A 74 -33.70 -20.79 19.37
CA LYS A 74 -34.35 -22.08 19.44
C LYS A 74 -33.91 -22.97 18.28
N GLY A 75 -33.50 -24.22 18.59
CA GLY A 75 -32.99 -25.15 17.56
C GLY A 75 -31.53 -24.95 17.17
N VAL A 76 -30.78 -24.08 17.87
CA VAL A 76 -29.32 -23.91 17.73
C VAL A 76 -28.67 -24.32 19.05
N MET A 77 -27.58 -25.07 18.97
CA MET A 77 -26.87 -25.59 20.13
C MET A 77 -26.07 -24.50 20.86
N GLU A 78 -25.44 -23.58 20.12
CA GLU A 78 -24.61 -22.50 20.62
C GLU A 78 -25.48 -21.31 21.01
N ASP A 79 -25.07 -20.62 22.06
CA ASP A 79 -25.61 -19.31 22.41
C ASP A 79 -25.15 -18.21 21.45
N MET A 80 -25.87 -17.10 21.46
CA MET A 80 -25.52 -15.96 20.58
C MET A 80 -24.10 -15.45 20.80
N THR A 81 -23.63 -15.47 22.06
CA THR A 81 -22.25 -15.09 22.42
C THR A 81 -21.22 -16.03 21.81
N ASP A 82 -21.50 -17.34 21.76
CA ASP A 82 -20.62 -18.33 21.14
C ASP A 82 -20.57 -18.17 19.62
N ILE A 83 -21.72 -17.89 19.00
CA ILE A 83 -21.81 -17.59 17.57
C ILE A 83 -21.00 -16.33 17.24
N VAL A 84 -21.10 -15.28 18.04
CA VAL A 84 -20.30 -14.05 17.89
C VAL A 84 -18.80 -14.37 17.97
N LEU A 85 -18.38 -15.20 18.93
CA LEU A 85 -16.98 -15.59 19.08
C LEU A 85 -16.49 -16.43 17.89
N ASN A 86 -17.32 -17.32 17.37
CA ASN A 86 -17.01 -18.12 16.18
C ASN A 86 -16.83 -17.23 14.96
N ILE A 87 -17.71 -16.25 14.76
CA ILE A 87 -17.64 -15.28 13.67
C ILE A 87 -16.44 -14.34 13.84
N LYS A 88 -16.13 -13.89 15.06
CA LYS A 88 -14.96 -13.07 15.36
C LYS A 88 -13.64 -13.76 14.98
N ASN A 89 -13.60 -15.09 15.08
CA ASN A 89 -12.45 -15.90 14.71
C ASN A 89 -12.41 -16.25 13.21
N LEU A 90 -13.38 -15.82 12.41
CA LEU A 90 -13.41 -16.07 10.98
C LEU A 90 -12.35 -15.24 10.28
N THR A 91 -11.50 -15.90 9.50
CA THR A 91 -10.47 -15.23 8.72
C THR A 91 -10.99 -14.90 7.32
N VAL A 92 -11.14 -13.63 7.04
CA VAL A 92 -11.63 -13.13 5.74
C VAL A 92 -10.60 -12.17 5.12
N ARG A 93 -10.60 -12.10 3.80
CA ARG A 93 -9.84 -11.11 3.02
C ARG A 93 -10.80 -10.34 2.15
N LEU A 94 -10.82 -9.03 2.27
CA LEU A 94 -11.60 -8.12 1.43
C LEU A 94 -10.68 -7.49 0.38
N GLN A 95 -11.06 -7.58 -0.89
CA GLN A 95 -10.29 -7.06 -2.03
C GLN A 95 -10.87 -5.77 -2.59
N ALA A 96 -11.96 -5.25 -2.01
CA ALA A 96 -12.61 -4.01 -2.42
C ALA A 96 -12.63 -2.99 -1.29
N GLU A 97 -12.73 -1.72 -1.65
CA GLU A 97 -12.93 -0.64 -0.67
C GLU A 97 -14.38 -0.60 -0.17
N GLY A 98 -14.56 -0.21 1.09
CA GLY A 98 -15.85 -0.04 1.74
C GLY A 98 -16.45 -1.34 2.30
N PRO A 99 -17.56 -1.23 3.06
CA PRO A 99 -18.22 -2.37 3.69
C PRO A 99 -18.85 -3.29 2.64
N LYS A 100 -18.73 -4.62 2.85
CA LYS A 100 -19.35 -5.65 2.05
C LYS A 100 -20.14 -6.61 2.92
N ILE A 101 -21.19 -7.18 2.34
CA ILE A 101 -22.10 -8.07 3.05
C ILE A 101 -21.86 -9.51 2.61
N MET A 102 -21.87 -10.43 3.58
CA MET A 102 -21.93 -11.86 3.36
C MET A 102 -23.08 -12.47 4.17
N LYS A 103 -23.66 -13.53 3.68
CA LYS A 103 -24.84 -14.17 4.29
C LYS A 103 -24.64 -15.66 4.43
N VAL A 104 -25.22 -16.21 5.48
CA VAL A 104 -25.36 -17.65 5.69
C VAL A 104 -26.85 -17.98 5.80
N THR A 105 -27.29 -18.99 5.09
CA THR A 105 -28.66 -19.51 5.19
C THR A 105 -28.60 -21.00 5.34
N ALA A 106 -29.19 -21.52 6.43
CA ALA A 106 -29.32 -22.95 6.68
C ALA A 106 -30.73 -23.30 7.19
N ASN A 107 -31.33 -24.36 6.61
CA ASN A 107 -32.71 -24.73 6.90
C ASN A 107 -32.82 -26.19 7.43
N LYS A 108 -31.69 -26.88 7.55
CA LYS A 108 -31.65 -28.29 7.98
C LYS A 108 -30.77 -28.46 9.20
N ALA A 109 -31.15 -29.39 10.07
CA ALA A 109 -30.31 -29.81 11.19
C ALA A 109 -28.91 -30.25 10.70
N GLY A 110 -27.86 -29.76 11.33
CA GLY A 110 -26.46 -30.02 10.98
C GLY A 110 -25.51 -28.94 11.40
N VAL A 111 -24.23 -29.14 11.09
CA VAL A 111 -23.17 -28.14 11.38
C VAL A 111 -23.13 -27.14 10.24
N VAL A 112 -23.25 -25.87 10.58
CA VAL A 112 -23.08 -24.74 9.65
C VAL A 112 -21.64 -24.26 9.71
N THR A 113 -20.97 -24.31 8.58
CA THR A 113 -19.54 -23.97 8.46
C THR A 113 -19.33 -22.70 7.65
N ALA A 114 -18.13 -22.20 7.67
CA ALA A 114 -17.75 -21.04 6.84
C ALA A 114 -17.84 -21.34 5.33
N ALA A 115 -17.88 -22.60 4.91
CA ALA A 115 -18.10 -22.99 3.51
C ALA A 115 -19.52 -22.68 3.01
N ASP A 116 -20.50 -22.62 3.94
CA ASP A 116 -21.92 -22.35 3.64
C ASP A 116 -22.20 -20.86 3.46
N ILE A 117 -21.18 -20.00 3.64
CA ILE A 117 -21.31 -18.55 3.49
C ILE A 117 -21.41 -18.18 2.00
N VAL A 118 -22.48 -17.48 1.66
CA VAL A 118 -22.61 -16.80 0.38
C VAL A 118 -22.02 -15.40 0.52
N ALA A 119 -20.83 -15.20 -0.03
CA ALA A 119 -20.10 -13.94 0.06
C ALA A 119 -20.13 -13.18 -1.28
N ASP A 120 -19.97 -11.84 -1.19
CA ASP A 120 -19.65 -11.00 -2.36
C ASP A 120 -18.35 -11.52 -3.01
N PRO A 121 -18.20 -11.54 -4.34
CA PRO A 121 -16.98 -11.95 -5.03
C PRO A 121 -15.69 -11.26 -4.55
N ALA A 122 -15.83 -10.08 -3.94
CA ALA A 122 -14.72 -9.34 -3.35
C ALA A 122 -14.25 -9.88 -1.99
N ILE A 123 -14.99 -10.81 -1.37
CA ILE A 123 -14.67 -11.41 -0.08
C ILE A 123 -14.15 -12.83 -0.30
N GLU A 124 -12.95 -13.09 0.15
CA GLU A 124 -12.34 -14.42 0.18
C GLU A 124 -12.33 -14.96 1.61
N ILE A 125 -12.92 -16.12 1.84
CA ILE A 125 -12.92 -16.83 3.11
C ILE A 125 -11.74 -17.79 3.12
N ILE A 126 -10.82 -17.62 4.07
CA ILE A 126 -9.58 -18.40 4.14
C ILE A 126 -9.83 -19.77 4.80
N ASP A 127 -10.50 -19.78 5.95
CA ASP A 127 -10.74 -20.98 6.75
C ASP A 127 -12.19 -21.47 6.57
N LYS A 128 -12.44 -22.25 5.51
CA LYS A 128 -13.79 -22.76 5.16
C LYS A 128 -14.33 -23.79 6.12
N ASP A 129 -13.47 -24.50 6.86
CA ASP A 129 -13.85 -25.57 7.76
C ASP A 129 -14.29 -25.08 9.15
N LYS A 130 -14.22 -23.77 9.42
CA LYS A 130 -14.64 -23.19 10.69
C LYS A 130 -16.15 -23.34 10.90
N VAL A 131 -16.53 -23.88 12.06
CA VAL A 131 -17.91 -23.99 12.49
C VAL A 131 -18.40 -22.63 12.96
N ILE A 132 -19.57 -22.23 12.48
CA ILE A 132 -20.28 -21.01 12.88
C ILE A 132 -21.32 -21.33 13.93
N ALA A 133 -22.19 -22.32 13.65
CA ALA A 133 -23.24 -22.75 14.53
C ALA A 133 -23.63 -24.21 14.22
N THR A 134 -24.30 -24.89 15.18
CA THR A 134 -24.81 -26.25 15.01
C THR A 134 -26.33 -26.24 15.19
N LEU A 135 -27.06 -26.57 14.13
CA LEU A 135 -28.52 -26.67 14.17
C LEU A 135 -28.93 -28.07 14.68
N THR A 136 -29.72 -28.10 15.75
CA THR A 136 -30.27 -29.37 16.35
C THR A 136 -31.60 -29.76 15.75
N GLU A 137 -32.33 -28.80 15.18
CA GLU A 137 -33.62 -28.96 14.55
C GLU A 137 -33.65 -28.28 13.18
N ASP A 138 -34.62 -28.59 12.34
CA ASP A 138 -34.86 -27.93 11.08
C ASP A 138 -35.47 -26.53 11.34
N VAL A 139 -34.62 -25.53 11.46
CA VAL A 139 -35.00 -24.14 11.69
C VAL A 139 -34.42 -23.25 10.58
N ASN A 140 -35.16 -22.20 10.25
CA ASN A 140 -34.64 -21.20 9.32
C ASN A 140 -33.60 -20.33 10.04
N PHE A 141 -32.33 -20.56 9.74
CA PHE A 141 -31.22 -19.85 10.32
C PHE A 141 -30.56 -18.97 9.26
N GLU A 142 -30.69 -17.66 9.43
CA GLU A 142 -30.12 -16.67 8.52
C GLU A 142 -29.29 -15.66 9.29
N ILE A 143 -28.02 -15.53 8.88
CA ILE A 143 -27.08 -14.54 9.40
C ILE A 143 -26.63 -13.64 8.27
N GLU A 144 -26.74 -12.35 8.46
CA GLU A 144 -26.09 -11.33 7.64
C GLU A 144 -24.89 -10.75 8.41
N MET A 145 -23.73 -10.70 7.76
CA MET A 145 -22.47 -10.25 8.33
C MET A 145 -21.91 -9.12 7.46
N VAL A 146 -21.42 -8.04 8.08
CA VAL A 146 -20.73 -6.95 7.40
C VAL A 146 -19.23 -7.13 7.61
N VAL A 147 -18.48 -7.09 6.51
CA VAL A 147 -17.01 -7.16 6.49
C VAL A 147 -16.46 -5.81 6.08
N GLU A 148 -15.47 -5.34 6.81
CA GLU A 148 -14.76 -4.09 6.54
C GLU A 148 -13.26 -4.29 6.61
N SER A 149 -12.52 -3.41 5.93
CA SER A 149 -11.07 -3.29 6.06
C SER A 149 -10.70 -2.30 7.15
N GLY A 150 -9.62 -2.59 7.86
CA GLY A 150 -9.14 -1.72 8.93
C GLY A 150 -7.76 -2.13 9.41
N ARG A 151 -7.32 -1.57 10.54
CA ARG A 151 -6.01 -1.83 11.15
C ARG A 151 -6.11 -2.07 12.63
N GLY A 152 -5.28 -2.97 13.14
CA GLY A 152 -5.19 -3.26 14.56
C GLY A 152 -6.45 -3.91 15.11
N TYR A 153 -6.92 -3.44 16.25
CA TYR A 153 -8.11 -3.93 16.95
C TYR A 153 -9.01 -2.76 17.32
N VAL A 154 -10.27 -2.85 16.95
CA VAL A 154 -11.28 -1.82 17.24
C VAL A 154 -12.41 -2.46 18.05
N PRO A 155 -12.61 -2.04 19.31
CA PRO A 155 -13.70 -2.52 20.16
C PRO A 155 -15.07 -2.09 19.61
N ALA A 156 -16.10 -2.92 19.84
CA ALA A 156 -17.48 -2.61 19.48
C ALA A 156 -17.96 -1.27 20.09
N ALA A 157 -17.58 -0.98 21.34
CA ALA A 157 -17.94 0.26 22.03
C ALA A 157 -17.41 1.52 21.32
N GLU A 158 -16.20 1.47 20.76
CA GLU A 158 -15.61 2.58 20.01
C GLU A 158 -16.35 2.79 18.68
N ARG A 159 -16.70 1.72 18.00
CA ARG A 159 -17.49 1.76 16.76
C ARG A 159 -18.88 2.32 16.98
N LEU A 160 -19.55 1.91 18.06
CA LEU A 160 -20.87 2.44 18.44
C LEU A 160 -20.83 3.92 18.78
N ALA A 161 -19.72 4.43 19.30
CA ALA A 161 -19.56 5.85 19.65
C ALA A 161 -19.40 6.73 18.40
N VAL A 162 -18.82 6.20 17.30
CA VAL A 162 -18.57 6.91 16.04
C VAL A 162 -19.75 6.77 15.08
N ALA A 163 -20.49 5.65 15.15
CA ALA A 163 -21.63 5.39 14.26
C ALA A 163 -22.73 6.43 14.47
N ASP A 164 -23.16 7.07 13.40
CA ASP A 164 -24.31 7.98 13.44
C ASP A 164 -25.55 7.24 13.93
N ARG A 165 -26.37 7.91 14.76
CA ARG A 165 -27.57 7.32 15.37
C ARG A 165 -28.57 6.76 14.34
N TYR A 166 -28.46 7.17 13.08
CA TYR A 166 -29.29 6.70 11.95
C TYR A 166 -28.81 5.37 11.34
N GLU A 167 -27.56 4.94 11.61
CA GLU A 167 -27.00 3.67 11.12
C GLU A 167 -27.25 2.49 12.07
N GLN A 168 -27.81 2.74 13.26
CA GLN A 168 -28.14 1.70 14.25
C GLN A 168 -29.45 1.01 13.86
N GLU A 169 -29.35 0.03 12.98
CA GLU A 169 -30.48 -0.87 12.71
C GLU A 169 -30.84 -1.71 13.95
N ILE A 170 -32.12 -1.80 14.27
CA ILE A 170 -32.60 -2.68 15.36
C ILE A 170 -32.27 -4.15 15.01
N GLY A 171 -31.66 -4.87 15.95
CA GLY A 171 -31.25 -6.26 15.78
C GLY A 171 -29.89 -6.45 15.10
N ARG A 172 -29.17 -5.38 14.77
CA ARG A 172 -27.77 -5.46 14.35
C ARG A 172 -26.86 -5.42 15.57
N ILE A 173 -26.05 -6.45 15.74
CA ILE A 173 -25.08 -6.60 16.83
C ILE A 173 -23.72 -6.20 16.29
N VAL A 174 -23.12 -5.16 16.86
CA VAL A 174 -21.76 -4.74 16.55
C VAL A 174 -20.79 -5.61 17.33
N ILE A 175 -19.77 -6.12 16.67
CA ILE A 175 -18.75 -6.98 17.29
C ILE A 175 -17.37 -6.33 17.22
N ASP A 176 -16.48 -6.74 18.13
CA ASP A 176 -15.09 -6.29 18.09
C ASP A 176 -14.39 -6.77 16.83
N ALA A 177 -13.73 -5.88 16.13
CA ALA A 177 -13.02 -6.19 14.91
C ALA A 177 -11.50 -6.33 15.14
N ALA A 178 -10.96 -7.52 14.93
CA ALA A 178 -9.53 -7.80 14.93
C ALA A 178 -9.03 -7.83 13.49
N TYR A 179 -8.57 -6.70 13.00
CA TYR A 179 -8.11 -6.56 11.62
C TYR A 179 -6.71 -7.11 11.39
N SER A 180 -5.84 -7.13 12.41
CA SER A 180 -4.44 -7.52 12.25
C SER A 180 -4.30 -8.93 11.65
N PRO A 181 -3.68 -9.08 10.46
CA PRO A 181 -3.45 -10.38 9.85
C PRO A 181 -2.29 -11.14 10.50
N VAL A 182 -1.49 -10.47 11.33
CA VAL A 182 -0.35 -11.05 12.03
C VAL A 182 -0.74 -11.38 13.46
N THR A 183 -0.64 -12.65 13.83
CA THR A 183 -1.05 -13.15 15.15
C THR A 183 0.09 -13.10 16.17
N ARG A 184 1.32 -13.32 15.72
CA ARG A 184 2.50 -13.35 16.59
C ARG A 184 3.74 -12.93 15.83
N VAL A 185 4.62 -12.19 16.52
CA VAL A 185 5.96 -11.85 16.02
C VAL A 185 6.98 -12.07 17.13
N ARG A 186 8.07 -12.74 16.80
CA ARG A 186 9.24 -12.89 17.65
C ARG A 186 10.46 -12.40 16.92
N TYR A 187 11.34 -11.68 17.58
CA TYR A 187 12.66 -11.37 17.07
C TYR A 187 13.74 -11.73 18.07
N ILE A 188 14.90 -12.13 17.58
CA ILE A 188 16.09 -12.46 18.35
C ILE A 188 17.26 -11.86 17.60
N THR A 189 18.25 -11.37 18.33
CA THR A 189 19.55 -10.97 17.80
C THR A 189 20.61 -11.94 18.27
N GLU A 190 21.47 -12.38 17.36
CA GLU A 190 22.61 -13.23 17.62
C GLU A 190 23.88 -12.54 17.10
N ASP A 191 25.02 -12.81 17.74
CA ASP A 191 26.28 -12.31 17.24
C ASP A 191 26.67 -13.01 15.94
N THR A 192 27.14 -12.24 14.98
CA THR A 192 27.63 -12.76 13.68
C THR A 192 28.99 -12.20 13.34
N ARG A 193 29.73 -12.92 12.48
CA ARG A 193 31.07 -12.54 12.09
C ARG A 193 31.13 -11.93 10.70
N VAL A 194 31.76 -10.78 10.59
CA VAL A 194 32.09 -10.15 9.32
C VAL A 194 33.59 -9.97 9.16
N GLY A 195 34.24 -10.84 8.41
CA GLY A 195 35.70 -10.86 8.26
C GLY A 195 36.40 -11.27 9.57
N GLN A 196 37.15 -10.36 10.16
CA GLN A 196 37.85 -10.59 11.44
C GLN A 196 37.06 -10.07 12.65
N LYS A 197 36.03 -9.27 12.46
CA LYS A 197 35.18 -8.73 13.51
C LYS A 197 34.02 -9.67 13.81
N THR A 198 33.71 -9.88 15.09
CA THR A 198 32.68 -10.82 15.58
C THR A 198 31.54 -10.13 16.31
N ASP A 199 31.50 -8.80 16.31
CA ASP A 199 30.62 -7.95 17.09
C ASP A 199 29.49 -7.33 16.23
N TYR A 200 29.06 -8.03 15.20
CA TYR A 200 27.89 -7.67 14.38
C TYR A 200 26.66 -8.45 14.81
N ASP A 201 25.47 -7.86 14.61
CA ASP A 201 24.21 -8.52 14.92
C ASP A 201 23.65 -9.25 13.67
N ARG A 202 23.14 -10.45 13.91
CA ARG A 202 22.22 -11.17 13.02
C ARG A 202 20.81 -11.05 13.59
N LEU A 203 19.89 -10.47 12.86
CA LEU A 203 18.48 -10.43 13.23
C LEU A 203 17.76 -11.68 12.71
N ILE A 204 17.10 -12.38 13.63
CA ILE A 204 16.17 -13.47 13.33
C ILE A 204 14.77 -12.96 13.61
N LEU A 205 13.91 -12.95 12.59
CA LEU A 205 12.54 -12.51 12.69
C LEU A 205 11.59 -13.67 12.36
N GLU A 206 10.72 -14.02 13.29
CA GLU A 206 9.71 -15.06 13.14
C GLU A 206 8.32 -14.40 13.11
N ILE A 207 7.54 -14.71 12.08
CA ILE A 207 6.22 -14.11 11.83
C ILE A 207 5.19 -15.22 11.68
N TRP A 208 4.10 -15.14 12.45
CA TRP A 208 2.91 -15.99 12.31
C TRP A 208 1.74 -15.14 11.82
N THR A 209 1.06 -15.63 10.80
CA THR A 209 -0.10 -14.97 10.21
C THR A 209 -1.35 -15.85 10.34
N ASN A 210 -2.52 -15.25 10.18
CA ASN A 210 -3.79 -15.97 10.15
C ASN A 210 -4.08 -16.62 8.77
N GLY A 211 -3.23 -16.40 7.76
CA GLY A 211 -3.41 -16.91 6.39
C GLY A 211 -3.99 -15.88 5.42
N ALA A 212 -4.52 -14.75 5.89
CA ALA A 212 -4.99 -13.68 5.00
C ALA A 212 -3.84 -13.03 4.23
N ILE A 213 -2.64 -13.02 4.81
CA ILE A 213 -1.41 -12.55 4.18
C ILE A 213 -0.28 -13.54 4.44
N THR A 214 0.63 -13.70 3.50
CA THR A 214 1.83 -14.52 3.71
C THR A 214 2.85 -13.77 4.58
N PRO A 215 3.68 -14.47 5.38
CA PRO A 215 4.71 -13.83 6.21
C PRO A 215 5.67 -12.93 5.44
N ASP A 216 6.01 -13.30 4.21
CA ASP A 216 6.87 -12.52 3.31
C ASP A 216 6.25 -11.18 2.97
N MET A 217 4.98 -11.20 2.54
CA MET A 217 4.24 -9.97 2.22
C MET A 217 4.02 -9.10 3.45
N ALA A 218 3.71 -9.71 4.60
CA ALA A 218 3.56 -8.99 5.87
C ALA A 218 4.85 -8.23 6.23
N MET A 219 6.01 -8.88 6.11
CA MET A 219 7.31 -8.27 6.35
C MET A 219 7.59 -7.11 5.40
N VAL A 220 7.32 -7.29 4.10
CA VAL A 220 7.52 -6.25 3.07
C VAL A 220 6.64 -5.03 3.34
N GLU A 221 5.35 -5.23 3.63
CA GLU A 221 4.43 -4.13 3.92
C GLU A 221 4.81 -3.39 5.22
N ALA A 222 5.19 -4.11 6.27
CA ALA A 222 5.69 -3.50 7.50
C ALA A 222 6.95 -2.65 7.27
N ALA A 223 7.89 -3.15 6.46
CA ALA A 223 9.10 -2.42 6.12
C ALA A 223 8.79 -1.16 5.26
N LYS A 224 7.84 -1.23 4.34
CA LYS A 224 7.38 -0.06 3.56
C LYS A 224 6.76 1.00 4.46
N ILE A 225 5.88 0.61 5.40
CA ILE A 225 5.27 1.51 6.37
C ILE A 225 6.35 2.21 7.19
N LEU A 226 7.29 1.45 7.76
CA LEU A 226 8.38 2.00 8.57
C LEU A 226 9.24 2.98 7.76
N ARG A 227 9.60 2.62 6.53
CA ARG A 227 10.38 3.48 5.63
C ARG A 227 9.65 4.80 5.35
N LYS A 228 8.34 4.74 5.03
CA LYS A 228 7.55 5.95 4.77
C LYS A 228 7.51 6.89 5.97
N HIS A 229 7.45 6.36 7.20
CA HIS A 229 7.46 7.17 8.42
C HIS A 229 8.85 7.76 8.75
N ILE A 230 9.93 7.15 8.25
CA ILE A 230 11.29 7.66 8.45
C ILE A 230 11.66 8.70 7.38
N ASN A 231 11.06 8.65 6.19
CA ASN A 231 11.37 9.57 5.10
C ASN A 231 11.35 11.07 5.47
N PRO A 232 10.38 11.61 6.25
CA PRO A 232 10.39 13.01 6.65
C PRO A 232 11.64 13.41 7.42
N PHE A 233 12.22 12.50 8.21
CA PHE A 233 13.47 12.77 8.94
C PHE A 233 14.69 12.84 8.01
N VAL A 234 14.68 12.09 6.91
CA VAL A 234 15.72 12.12 5.88
C VAL A 234 15.64 13.43 5.09
N GLN A 235 14.44 13.93 4.85
CA GLN A 235 14.14 15.14 4.06
C GLN A 235 14.13 16.44 4.89
N TYR A 236 14.51 16.37 6.17
CA TYR A 236 14.44 17.51 7.09
C TYR A 236 15.27 18.75 6.65
N SER A 237 16.27 18.55 5.81
CA SER A 237 17.09 19.67 5.24
C SER A 237 16.31 20.53 4.22
N GLU A 238 15.18 20.05 3.72
CA GLU A 238 14.26 20.80 2.85
C GLU A 238 13.21 21.54 3.70
N ILE A 239 13.69 22.48 4.55
CA ILE A 239 12.82 23.27 5.44
C ILE A 239 11.92 24.16 4.58
N GLY A 240 10.61 23.93 4.62
CA GLY A 240 9.60 24.81 4.03
C GLY A 240 8.62 24.19 3.03
N THR A 241 8.75 22.94 2.67
CA THR A 241 7.66 22.22 2.01
C THR A 241 6.71 21.68 3.07
N GLU A 242 5.61 22.40 3.33
CA GLU A 242 4.48 21.85 4.07
C GLU A 242 4.04 20.56 3.36
N THR A 243 4.23 19.42 4.01
CA THR A 243 3.62 18.19 3.56
C THR A 243 2.12 18.31 3.78
N VAL A 244 1.40 18.78 2.79
CA VAL A 244 -0.05 18.78 2.77
C VAL A 244 -0.48 17.32 2.94
N SER A 245 -1.10 17.03 4.08
CA SER A 245 -1.81 15.77 4.32
C SER A 245 -3.04 15.75 3.41
N GLY A 246 -2.87 15.25 2.22
CA GLY A 246 -3.93 15.02 1.24
C GLY A 246 -3.57 13.75 0.51
N ASP A 247 -4.54 12.90 0.27
CA ASP A 247 -4.47 11.63 -0.43
C ASP A 247 -3.40 11.63 -1.53
N VAL A 248 -2.20 11.19 -1.18
CA VAL A 248 -1.15 11.00 -2.18
C VAL A 248 -1.39 9.61 -2.75
N ALA A 249 -2.12 9.58 -3.86
CA ALA A 249 -1.97 8.50 -4.82
C ALA A 249 -0.49 8.15 -4.91
N VAL A 250 -0.18 6.86 -4.90
CA VAL A 250 1.18 6.32 -5.02
C VAL A 250 1.73 6.80 -6.35
N ASP A 251 2.33 7.99 -6.33
CA ASP A 251 3.13 8.47 -7.44
C ASP A 251 4.49 7.77 -7.33
N GLN A 252 4.66 6.76 -8.17
CA GLN A 252 6.01 6.31 -8.50
C GLN A 252 6.78 7.57 -8.92
N PRO A 253 8.06 7.74 -8.56
CA PRO A 253 8.84 8.82 -9.10
C PRO A 253 8.94 8.60 -10.61
N GLN A 254 7.97 9.12 -11.34
CA GLN A 254 8.18 9.39 -12.75
C GLN A 254 9.27 10.44 -12.81
N PRO A 255 10.28 10.26 -13.64
CA PRO A 255 11.33 11.27 -13.79
C PRO A 255 10.63 12.61 -14.10
N LYS A 256 11.08 13.69 -13.47
CA LYS A 256 10.61 15.09 -13.66
C LYS A 256 10.89 15.59 -15.09
N VAL A 257 10.50 14.83 -16.09
CA VAL A 257 10.70 15.17 -17.51
C VAL A 257 9.73 16.27 -17.93
N GLY A 258 8.59 16.42 -17.28
CA GLY A 258 7.58 17.40 -17.65
C GLY A 258 7.89 18.83 -17.24
N GLU A 259 8.39 19.07 -16.01
CA GLU A 259 8.68 20.43 -15.52
C GLU A 259 9.96 21.00 -16.13
N GLU A 260 11.00 20.21 -16.26
CA GLU A 260 12.22 20.62 -16.97
C GLU A 260 11.95 20.89 -18.45
N MET A 261 11.08 20.11 -19.06
CA MET A 261 10.68 20.30 -20.46
C MET A 261 9.82 21.56 -20.63
N GLN A 262 8.91 21.84 -19.73
CA GLN A 262 8.11 23.07 -19.74
C GLN A 262 8.96 24.31 -19.49
N THR A 263 9.93 24.24 -18.60
CA THR A 263 10.88 25.34 -18.35
C THR A 263 11.73 25.63 -19.59
N LYS A 264 12.23 24.58 -20.25
CA LYS A 264 12.98 24.69 -21.51
C LYS A 264 12.13 25.22 -22.68
N LEU A 265 10.85 24.83 -22.74
CA LEU A 265 9.93 25.31 -23.77
C LEU A 265 9.52 26.77 -23.61
N ASN A 266 9.43 27.28 -22.37
CA ASN A 266 9.09 28.66 -22.07
C ASN A 266 10.32 29.62 -22.10
N MET A 267 11.51 29.09 -22.35
CA MET A 267 12.74 29.82 -22.44
C MET A 267 12.70 30.81 -23.64
N PRO A 268 13.11 32.06 -23.48
CA PRO A 268 13.18 33.02 -24.57
C PRO A 268 14.27 32.62 -25.59
N ILE A 269 14.03 32.87 -26.88
CA ILE A 269 14.94 32.47 -27.96
C ILE A 269 16.33 33.13 -27.81
N GLN A 270 16.43 34.29 -27.17
CA GLN A 270 17.68 34.98 -26.90
C GLN A 270 18.65 34.15 -26.05
N GLU A 271 18.16 33.29 -25.20
CA GLU A 271 19.00 32.40 -24.37
C GLU A 271 19.54 31.18 -25.13
N LEU A 272 19.08 30.92 -26.36
CA LEU A 272 19.62 29.86 -27.21
C LEU A 272 20.98 30.18 -27.79
N GLU A 273 21.50 31.39 -27.56
CA GLU A 273 22.79 31.86 -28.10
C GLU A 273 22.92 31.61 -29.63
N LEU A 274 21.88 31.93 -30.37
CA LEU A 274 21.89 31.87 -31.83
C LEU A 274 22.66 33.03 -32.42
N SER A 275 23.13 32.85 -33.64
CA SER A 275 23.80 33.99 -34.38
C SER A 275 22.82 35.19 -34.51
N VAL A 276 23.37 36.42 -34.48
CA VAL A 276 22.60 37.65 -34.65
C VAL A 276 21.67 37.60 -35.87
N ARG A 277 22.13 36.95 -36.91
CA ARG A 277 21.37 36.76 -38.17
C ARG A 277 20.16 35.85 -37.99
N ALA A 278 20.29 34.75 -37.23
CA ALA A 278 19.21 33.84 -36.93
C ALA A 278 18.19 34.50 -36.00
N ASN A 279 18.63 35.20 -34.94
CA ASN A 279 17.75 35.91 -34.03
C ASN A 279 16.91 36.98 -34.76
N ASN A 280 17.52 37.85 -35.56
CA ASN A 280 16.78 38.87 -36.30
C ASN A 280 15.76 38.30 -37.26
N CYS A 281 16.02 37.12 -37.86
CA CYS A 281 15.06 36.47 -38.72
C CYS A 281 13.88 35.89 -37.93
N LEU A 282 14.09 35.29 -36.76
CA LEU A 282 13.05 34.77 -35.91
C LEU A 282 12.18 35.85 -35.27
N GLU A 283 12.78 36.96 -34.86
CA GLU A 283 12.07 38.16 -34.37
C GLU A 283 11.18 38.79 -35.46
N SER A 284 11.61 38.79 -36.72
CA SER A 284 10.81 39.32 -37.84
C SER A 284 9.48 38.54 -38.03
N VAL A 285 9.42 37.29 -37.60
CA VAL A 285 8.23 36.41 -37.64
C VAL A 285 7.52 36.35 -36.28
N LYS A 286 7.96 37.15 -35.31
CA LYS A 286 7.39 37.24 -33.95
C LYS A 286 7.46 35.92 -33.16
N ILE A 287 8.52 35.16 -33.30
CA ILE A 287 8.79 33.96 -32.53
C ILE A 287 9.66 34.41 -31.34
N GLU A 288 9.11 34.31 -30.12
CA GLU A 288 9.75 34.81 -28.90
C GLU A 288 10.20 33.67 -27.96
N THR A 289 9.58 32.49 -28.08
CA THR A 289 9.84 31.35 -27.17
C THR A 289 10.28 30.09 -27.92
N VAL A 290 11.03 29.23 -27.24
CA VAL A 290 11.47 27.94 -27.76
C VAL A 290 10.27 27.05 -28.11
N ARG A 291 9.15 27.19 -27.39
CA ARG A 291 7.89 26.48 -27.68
C ARG A 291 7.36 26.82 -29.07
N GLN A 292 7.34 28.08 -29.44
CA GLN A 292 6.88 28.54 -30.78
C GLN A 292 7.80 28.00 -31.88
N LEU A 293 9.10 28.01 -31.60
CA LEU A 293 10.12 27.51 -32.53
C LEU A 293 10.02 26.00 -32.76
N ALA A 294 9.81 25.23 -31.70
CA ALA A 294 9.65 23.77 -31.76
C ALA A 294 8.35 23.30 -32.46
N LYS A 295 7.32 24.14 -32.50
CA LYS A 295 6.08 23.86 -33.24
C LYS A 295 6.21 24.07 -34.75
N MET A 296 7.17 24.86 -35.19
CA MET A 296 7.39 25.12 -36.61
C MET A 296 8.10 23.95 -37.32
N THR A 297 7.70 23.72 -38.55
CA THR A 297 8.34 22.74 -39.44
C THR A 297 9.56 23.32 -40.13
N GLU A 298 10.46 22.47 -40.61
CA GLU A 298 11.62 22.87 -41.37
C GLU A 298 11.26 23.66 -42.64
N ALA A 299 10.16 23.33 -43.28
CA ALA A 299 9.67 23.98 -44.49
C ALA A 299 9.23 25.42 -44.21
N GLU A 300 8.49 25.66 -43.13
CA GLU A 300 8.02 26.95 -42.67
C GLU A 300 9.20 27.89 -42.31
N LEU A 301 10.23 27.36 -41.65
CA LEU A 301 11.45 28.14 -41.32
C LEU A 301 12.27 28.52 -42.54
N LEU A 302 12.26 27.70 -43.61
CA LEU A 302 12.95 28.01 -44.86
C LEU A 302 12.18 29.05 -45.72
N GLU A 303 10.88 29.23 -45.52
CA GLU A 303 10.05 30.27 -46.17
C GLU A 303 10.30 31.66 -45.58
N VAL A 304 10.90 31.73 -44.35
CA VAL A 304 11.20 33.02 -43.73
C VAL A 304 12.27 33.77 -44.50
N ARG A 305 11.96 35.00 -44.83
CA ARG A 305 12.87 35.90 -45.61
C ARG A 305 14.26 36.01 -44.91
N SER A 306 15.31 35.68 -45.65
CA SER A 306 16.72 35.69 -45.18
C SER A 306 17.11 34.56 -44.21
N PHE A 307 16.28 33.57 -43.96
CA PHE A 307 16.61 32.41 -43.17
C PHE A 307 17.21 31.30 -44.05
N GLY A 308 18.50 31.00 -43.87
CA GLY A 308 19.22 30.08 -44.73
C GLY A 308 19.45 28.70 -44.12
N LYS A 309 19.91 27.76 -44.93
CA LYS A 309 20.28 26.39 -44.50
C LYS A 309 21.31 26.33 -43.36
N THR A 310 22.17 27.34 -43.24
CA THR A 310 23.16 27.48 -42.15
C THR A 310 22.47 27.81 -40.82
N SER A 311 21.52 28.76 -40.81
CA SER A 311 20.74 29.14 -39.64
C SER A 311 19.82 27.99 -39.21
N LEU A 312 19.25 27.22 -40.15
CA LEU A 312 18.45 26.02 -39.85
C LEU A 312 19.29 24.95 -39.13
N ARG A 313 20.54 24.73 -39.56
CA ARG A 313 21.44 23.76 -38.88
C ARG A 313 21.80 24.22 -37.47
N GLU A 314 22.02 25.51 -37.27
CA GLU A 314 22.32 26.09 -35.96
C GLU A 314 21.13 25.91 -35.00
N VAL A 315 19.91 26.23 -35.43
CA VAL A 315 18.67 26.06 -34.67
C VAL A 315 18.46 24.60 -34.33
N LYS A 316 18.60 23.67 -35.30
CA LYS A 316 18.47 22.24 -35.05
C LYS A 316 19.46 21.71 -34.01
N ARG A 317 20.71 22.16 -34.08
CA ARG A 317 21.75 21.77 -33.11
C ARG A 317 21.42 22.27 -31.72
N LYS A 318 21.03 23.50 -31.57
CA LYS A 318 20.69 24.11 -30.27
C LYS A 318 19.42 23.52 -29.68
N LEU A 319 18.40 23.17 -30.49
CA LEU A 319 17.23 22.46 -30.04
C LEU A 319 17.59 21.02 -29.63
N ALA A 320 18.43 20.32 -30.36
CA ALA A 320 18.90 18.97 -30.02
C ALA A 320 19.72 18.96 -28.72
N ASP A 321 20.53 19.99 -28.43
CA ASP A 321 21.25 20.15 -27.16
C ASP A 321 20.30 20.30 -25.96
N LEU A 322 19.06 20.80 -26.18
CA LEU A 322 17.98 20.88 -25.20
C LEU A 322 17.09 19.64 -25.17
N GLY A 323 17.32 18.67 -26.07
CA GLY A 323 16.49 17.47 -26.23
C GLY A 323 15.18 17.70 -26.98
N LEU A 324 15.08 18.79 -27.77
CA LEU A 324 13.92 19.19 -28.55
C LEU A 324 14.16 19.01 -30.05
N SER A 325 13.10 18.89 -30.86
CA SER A 325 13.15 18.83 -32.32
C SER A 325 12.12 19.79 -32.96
N LEU A 326 12.35 20.14 -34.22
CA LEU A 326 11.37 20.93 -34.99
C LEU A 326 10.19 20.05 -35.38
N GLY A 327 8.97 20.63 -35.45
CA GLY A 327 7.75 19.95 -35.86
C GLY A 327 7.14 19.05 -34.77
N MET A 328 7.39 19.29 -33.49
CA MET A 328 6.77 18.55 -32.38
C MET A 328 5.28 18.87 -32.27
N THR A 329 4.42 17.89 -32.53
CA THR A 329 2.97 17.94 -32.31
C THR A 329 2.63 17.43 -30.91
N GLY A 330 1.83 18.17 -30.14
CA GLY A 330 1.38 17.77 -28.80
C GLY A 330 2.00 18.54 -27.63
N ILE A 331 2.60 19.69 -27.88
CA ILE A 331 3.14 20.59 -26.85
C ILE A 331 2.07 21.67 -26.57
N GLU A 332 1.05 21.33 -25.78
CA GLU A 332 0.11 22.34 -25.24
C GLU A 332 0.65 23.01 -23.98
#